data_4eacc8677d234fa2abb873984c0080a4
#
_entry.id   4eacc8677d234fa2abb873984c0080a4
#
_cell.length_a   1.000
_cell.length_b   1.000
_cell.length_c   1.000
_cell.angle_alpha   90.00
_cell.angle_beta   90.00
_cell.angle_gamma   90.00
#
_symmetry.space_group_name_H-M   'P 1'
#
loop_
_entity.id
_entity.type
_entity.pdbx_description
1 polymer ?
#
loop_
_entity_poly.entity_id
_entity_poly.type
_entity_poly.pdbx_seq_one_letter_code
_entity_poly.pdbx_strand_id
1 'polypeptide(L)'
;MINKINLKIKVNDITTICYGICVFVFVIGQSYLPASSAVLSMLCKGLRFVAVAVPALLFLKNSKFSIRNLVMWGLIALLIIGNIFFNQADSDLIYIVIFMLYCSKSKPEDVIKTYCISAFVGIVLVIAAWFIGAIPSEVIGGRACLGFYFATFGPNLFLHTVLAYIASRKNRIKLSRWILIEIVNVWFYKMTDTLAVFIIINAGIVLYYVFNIEKVKQVLFEGKVFKRILEVSPFACAIVTILAQYFYIEHYNEPMYMAVNVALSNRPYFGKIAIETYGISLFGQPITWLTGIDGTKVSGMDYFYVDSSYLQVLLKYGIIMLVVLCAVMMVVQCYSVLTRNVYMCLGCALFLIHCITDPQLLSFRYNPFIIASIACVGIIKSQKKIEKQGEDIYYE
;
A
#
# COMPACT_ATOMS: atom_id res chain seq x y z
N MET A 1 2.79 46.15 -10.30
CA MET A 1 2.71 45.70 -8.87
C MET A 1 2.69 44.16 -8.87
N ILE A 2 3.83 43.55 -8.64
CA ILE A 2 3.94 42.10 -8.53
C ILE A 2 3.56 41.74 -7.09
N ASN A 3 2.36 41.15 -6.89
CA ASN A 3 1.96 40.63 -5.60
C ASN A 3 2.98 39.58 -5.16
N LYS A 4 3.79 39.88 -4.13
CA LYS A 4 4.61 38.91 -3.45
C LYS A 4 3.69 37.88 -2.81
N ILE A 5 3.54 36.72 -3.45
CA ILE A 5 2.92 35.55 -2.86
C ILE A 5 3.84 35.09 -1.71
N ASN A 6 3.51 35.50 -0.49
CA ASN A 6 4.17 35.01 0.73
C ASN A 6 3.72 33.55 0.96
N LEU A 7 4.34 32.61 0.24
CA LEU A 7 4.21 31.18 0.50
C LEU A 7 4.92 30.86 1.81
N LYS A 8 4.21 30.94 2.94
CA LYS A 8 4.65 30.33 4.20
C LYS A 8 4.56 28.81 4.06
N ILE A 9 5.62 28.20 3.56
CA ILE A 9 5.74 26.72 3.49
C ILE A 9 5.79 26.20 4.94
N LYS A 10 4.77 25.41 5.33
CA LYS A 10 4.74 24.78 6.64
C LYS A 10 5.69 23.57 6.65
N VAL A 11 6.24 23.23 7.80
CA VAL A 11 7.11 22.04 7.98
C VAL A 11 6.42 20.77 7.48
N ASN A 12 5.12 20.63 7.71
CA ASN A 12 4.33 19.49 7.24
C ASN A 12 4.26 19.41 5.71
N ASP A 13 4.29 20.54 4.99
CA ASP A 13 4.28 20.57 3.54
C ASP A 13 5.63 20.05 3.00
N ILE A 14 6.74 20.42 3.64
CA ILE A 14 8.08 19.94 3.29
C ILE A 14 8.17 18.42 3.47
N THR A 15 7.70 17.90 4.62
CA THR A 15 7.74 16.45 4.87
C THR A 15 6.90 15.67 3.87
N THR A 16 5.74 16.19 3.49
CA THR A 16 4.86 15.57 2.50
C THR A 16 5.47 15.61 1.09
N ILE A 17 6.13 16.72 0.72
CA ILE A 17 6.88 16.81 -0.55
C ILE A 17 8.04 15.81 -0.58
N CYS A 18 8.80 15.69 0.50
CA CYS A 18 9.88 14.69 0.60
C CYS A 18 9.36 13.26 0.48
N TYR A 19 8.21 12.97 1.08
CA TYR A 19 7.51 11.70 0.88
C TYR A 19 7.20 11.46 -0.61
N GLY A 20 6.64 12.46 -1.29
CA GLY A 20 6.33 12.38 -2.72
C GLY A 20 7.57 12.14 -3.59
N ILE A 21 8.68 12.81 -3.32
CA ILE A 21 9.97 12.59 -4.01
C ILE A 21 10.43 11.14 -3.80
N CYS A 22 10.35 10.65 -2.57
CA CYS A 22 10.72 9.27 -2.26
C CYS A 22 9.85 8.27 -3.00
N VAL A 23 8.51 8.44 -2.98
CA VAL A 23 7.57 7.60 -3.75
C VAL A 23 7.92 7.62 -5.25
N PHE A 24 8.12 8.80 -5.84
CA PHE A 24 8.50 8.95 -7.24
C PHE A 24 9.75 8.13 -7.58
N VAL A 25 10.80 8.24 -6.75
CA VAL A 25 12.06 7.50 -6.96
C VAL A 25 11.86 5.99 -6.80
N PHE A 26 11.01 5.56 -5.88
CA PHE A 26 10.68 4.13 -5.74
C PHE A 26 9.87 3.59 -6.92
N VAL A 27 8.96 4.39 -7.50
CA VAL A 27 8.16 4.00 -8.67
C VAL A 27 9.05 3.84 -9.90
N ILE A 28 9.89 4.83 -10.21
CA ILE A 28 10.81 4.71 -11.36
C ILE A 28 11.87 3.61 -11.13
N GLY A 29 12.21 3.35 -9.86
CA GLY A 29 13.11 2.24 -9.46
C GLY A 29 12.58 0.84 -9.79
N GLN A 30 11.29 0.70 -10.16
CA GLN A 30 10.70 -0.55 -10.66
C GLN A 30 10.88 -0.76 -12.18
N SER A 31 11.68 0.08 -12.83
CA SER A 31 11.86 0.12 -14.29
C SER A 31 13.33 0.17 -14.69
N TYR A 32 13.59 -0.03 -15.96
CA TYR A 32 14.92 0.12 -16.54
C TYR A 32 15.41 1.59 -16.57
N LEU A 33 14.55 2.56 -16.22
CA LEU A 33 14.90 3.99 -16.33
C LEU A 33 16.11 4.41 -15.49
N PRO A 34 16.24 4.05 -14.20
CA PRO A 34 17.44 4.40 -13.43
C PRO A 34 18.72 3.68 -13.93
N ALA A 35 18.57 2.49 -14.52
CA ALA A 35 19.68 1.72 -15.04
C ALA A 35 20.16 2.19 -16.42
N SER A 36 19.38 3.01 -17.13
CA SER A 36 19.71 3.53 -18.46
C SER A 36 20.90 4.50 -18.45
N SER A 37 21.23 5.10 -17.30
CA SER A 37 22.34 6.04 -17.14
C SER A 37 22.90 6.03 -15.72
N ALA A 38 24.23 6.00 -15.57
CA ALA A 38 24.91 6.12 -14.28
C ALA A 38 24.54 7.44 -13.55
N VAL A 39 24.40 8.53 -14.30
CA VAL A 39 24.00 9.84 -13.78
C VAL A 39 22.57 9.76 -13.21
N LEU A 40 21.63 9.15 -13.92
CA LEU A 40 20.26 9.02 -13.47
C LEU A 40 20.16 8.13 -12.23
N SER A 41 20.91 7.03 -12.18
CA SER A 41 21.03 6.17 -11.00
C SER A 41 21.53 6.95 -9.78
N MET A 42 22.58 7.77 -9.96
CA MET A 42 23.14 8.60 -8.90
C MET A 42 22.16 9.69 -8.44
N LEU A 43 21.46 10.33 -9.36
CA LEU A 43 20.40 11.30 -9.05
C LEU A 43 19.28 10.67 -8.21
N CYS A 44 18.81 9.47 -8.58
CA CYS A 44 17.78 8.74 -7.83
C CYS A 44 18.25 8.44 -6.40
N LYS A 45 19.50 7.98 -6.22
CA LYS A 45 20.09 7.74 -4.89
C LYS A 45 20.20 9.04 -4.08
N GLY A 46 20.67 10.13 -4.69
CA GLY A 46 20.78 11.44 -4.08
C GLY A 46 19.42 12.01 -3.64
N LEU A 47 18.41 11.95 -4.54
CA LEU A 47 17.05 12.39 -4.23
C LEU A 47 16.44 11.58 -3.08
N ARG A 48 16.63 10.26 -3.05
CA ARG A 48 16.17 9.40 -1.95
C ARG A 48 16.85 9.78 -0.64
N PHE A 49 18.16 10.01 -0.64
CA PHE A 49 18.89 10.46 0.54
C PHE A 49 18.36 11.81 1.05
N VAL A 50 18.25 12.82 0.20
CA VAL A 50 17.71 14.14 0.56
C VAL A 50 16.29 14.06 1.08
N ALA A 51 15.43 13.25 0.43
CA ALA A 51 14.04 13.05 0.83
C ALA A 51 13.89 12.43 2.24
N VAL A 52 14.88 11.68 2.71
CA VAL A 52 14.92 11.15 4.08
C VAL A 52 15.63 12.11 5.05
N ALA A 53 16.76 12.69 4.64
CA ALA A 53 17.60 13.52 5.51
C ALA A 53 16.92 14.85 5.91
N VAL A 54 16.25 15.52 4.97
CA VAL A 54 15.58 16.81 5.25
C VAL A 54 14.47 16.66 6.30
N PRO A 55 13.50 15.73 6.17
CA PRO A 55 12.51 15.52 7.22
C PRO A 55 13.13 15.07 8.55
N ALA A 56 14.24 14.29 8.53
CA ALA A 56 14.91 13.87 9.75
C ALA A 56 15.44 15.08 10.54
N LEU A 57 16.12 16.01 9.87
CA LEU A 57 16.62 17.25 10.49
C LEU A 57 15.47 18.11 11.04
N LEU A 58 14.38 18.24 10.27
CA LEU A 58 13.19 18.97 10.70
C LEU A 58 12.50 18.29 11.90
N PHE A 59 12.45 16.97 11.91
CA PHE A 59 11.89 16.18 13.00
C PHE A 59 12.72 16.37 14.29
N LEU A 60 14.04 16.24 14.21
CA LEU A 60 14.94 16.45 15.35
C LEU A 60 14.81 17.87 15.92
N LYS A 61 14.75 18.89 15.06
CA LYS A 61 14.58 20.30 15.48
C LYS A 61 13.26 20.58 16.19
N ASN A 62 12.17 19.93 15.76
CA ASN A 62 10.81 20.25 16.21
C ASN A 62 10.23 19.25 17.21
N SER A 63 10.94 18.17 17.54
CA SER A 63 10.46 17.13 18.45
C SER A 63 10.79 17.47 19.89
N LYS A 64 9.78 17.39 20.76
CA LYS A 64 10.00 17.38 22.20
C LYS A 64 10.38 15.96 22.62
N PHE A 65 11.63 15.78 23.02
CA PHE A 65 12.12 14.50 23.52
C PHE A 65 11.59 14.27 24.94
N SER A 66 10.69 13.31 25.09
CA SER A 66 10.26 12.78 26.38
C SER A 66 10.73 11.35 26.54
N ILE A 67 11.02 10.91 27.76
CA ILE A 67 11.45 9.52 28.05
C ILE A 67 10.47 8.52 27.45
N ARG A 68 9.16 8.74 27.56
CA ARG A 68 8.14 7.88 26.98
C ARG A 68 8.26 7.77 25.46
N ASN A 69 8.52 8.89 24.77
CA ASN A 69 8.69 8.89 23.33
C ASN A 69 9.98 8.16 22.93
N LEU A 70 11.08 8.35 23.65
CA LEU A 70 12.36 7.67 23.40
C LEU A 70 12.23 6.16 23.57
N VAL A 71 11.55 5.69 24.61
CA VAL A 71 11.27 4.25 24.82
C VAL A 71 10.42 3.70 23.68
N MET A 72 9.34 4.39 23.29
CA MET A 72 8.50 3.96 22.17
C MET A 72 9.29 3.87 20.85
N TRP A 73 10.13 4.88 20.56
CA TRP A 73 11.00 4.89 19.39
C TRP A 73 12.05 3.77 19.43
N GLY A 74 12.61 3.52 20.61
CA GLY A 74 13.55 2.42 20.83
C GLY A 74 12.91 1.05 20.56
N LEU A 75 11.67 0.82 21.01
CA LEU A 75 10.93 -0.41 20.74
C LEU A 75 10.61 -0.59 19.25
N ILE A 76 10.19 0.48 18.57
CA ILE A 76 9.95 0.45 17.13
C ILE A 76 11.24 0.17 16.37
N ALA A 77 12.36 0.82 16.75
CA ALA A 77 13.66 0.57 16.14
C ALA A 77 14.13 -0.88 16.36
N LEU A 78 13.94 -1.44 17.55
CA LEU A 78 14.26 -2.84 17.85
C LEU A 78 13.42 -3.81 17.02
N LEU A 79 12.13 -3.55 16.84
CA LEU A 79 11.27 -4.36 15.98
C LEU A 79 11.74 -4.34 14.51
N ILE A 80 12.11 -3.17 13.99
CA ILE A 80 12.59 -3.01 12.61
C ILE A 80 13.94 -3.70 12.45
N ILE A 81 14.89 -3.43 13.35
CA ILE A 81 16.23 -4.01 13.34
C ILE A 81 16.13 -5.53 13.46
N GLY A 82 15.30 -6.04 14.39
CA GLY A 82 15.04 -7.45 14.54
C GLY A 82 14.53 -8.08 13.25
N ASN A 83 13.54 -7.49 12.61
CA ASN A 83 13.01 -8.02 11.34
C ASN A 83 14.03 -7.98 10.20
N ILE A 84 14.88 -6.96 10.11
CA ILE A 84 15.92 -6.87 9.08
C ILE A 84 16.99 -7.96 9.29
N PHE A 85 17.47 -8.15 10.51
CA PHE A 85 18.56 -9.09 10.78
C PHE A 85 18.08 -10.53 10.83
N PHE A 86 16.92 -10.81 11.47
CA PHE A 86 16.44 -12.18 11.64
C PHE A 86 15.57 -12.67 10.49
N ASN A 87 14.76 -11.80 9.88
CA ASN A 87 13.80 -12.19 8.84
C ASN A 87 14.21 -11.74 7.44
N GLN A 88 15.39 -11.13 7.28
CA GLN A 88 15.84 -10.56 6.01
C GLN A 88 14.77 -9.65 5.39
N ALA A 89 14.22 -8.76 6.22
CA ALA A 89 13.17 -7.85 5.80
C ALA A 89 13.67 -6.87 4.73
N ASP A 90 12.78 -6.53 3.82
CA ASP A 90 13.07 -5.53 2.79
C ASP A 90 13.25 -4.12 3.40
N SER A 91 14.07 -3.29 2.74
CA SER A 91 14.29 -1.90 3.13
C SER A 91 13.01 -1.05 3.16
N ASP A 92 11.94 -1.49 2.50
CA ASP A 92 10.63 -0.83 2.48
C ASP A 92 10.10 -0.57 3.90
N LEU A 93 10.34 -1.51 4.85
CA LEU A 93 9.93 -1.38 6.25
C LEU A 93 10.54 -0.12 6.91
N ILE A 94 11.80 0.19 6.63
CA ILE A 94 12.48 1.38 7.15
C ILE A 94 11.79 2.66 6.64
N TYR A 95 11.55 2.72 5.32
CA TYR A 95 10.90 3.89 4.71
C TYR A 95 9.47 4.07 5.20
N ILE A 96 8.72 2.98 5.36
CA ILE A 96 7.35 3.01 5.91
C ILE A 96 7.37 3.69 7.29
N VAL A 97 8.19 3.20 8.22
CA VAL A 97 8.21 3.73 9.58
C VAL A 97 8.70 5.18 9.61
N ILE A 98 9.77 5.51 8.88
CA ILE A 98 10.29 6.88 8.80
C ILE A 98 9.19 7.84 8.32
N PHE A 99 8.50 7.53 7.22
CA PHE A 99 7.50 8.44 6.68
C PHE A 99 6.17 8.42 7.44
N MET A 100 5.79 7.33 8.09
CA MET A 100 4.71 7.34 9.09
C MET A 100 4.95 8.41 10.16
N LEU A 101 6.20 8.53 10.62
CA LEU A 101 6.59 9.49 11.64
C LEU A 101 6.60 10.92 11.10
N TYR A 102 7.24 11.13 9.98
CA TYR A 102 7.38 12.46 9.37
C TYR A 102 6.03 13.04 8.95
N CYS A 103 5.13 12.21 8.42
CA CYS A 103 3.79 12.62 8.00
C CYS A 103 2.76 12.63 9.14
N SER A 104 3.14 12.32 10.38
CA SER A 104 2.22 12.19 11.53
C SER A 104 1.39 13.43 11.85
N LYS A 105 1.86 14.62 11.47
CA LYS A 105 1.17 15.91 11.65
C LYS A 105 0.52 16.44 10.37
N SER A 106 0.64 15.72 9.26
CA SER A 106 0.01 16.06 7.98
C SER A 106 -1.47 15.62 7.99
N LYS A 107 -2.27 16.13 7.05
CA LYS A 107 -3.61 15.58 6.84
C LYS A 107 -3.51 14.24 6.09
N PRO A 108 -4.25 13.19 6.51
CA PRO A 108 -4.20 11.90 5.84
C PRO A 108 -4.46 11.98 4.33
N GLU A 109 -5.43 12.80 3.91
CA GLU A 109 -5.79 12.98 2.51
C GLU A 109 -4.65 13.64 1.70
N ASP A 110 -3.88 14.56 2.32
CA ASP A 110 -2.76 15.22 1.65
C ASP A 110 -1.60 14.25 1.45
N VAL A 111 -1.34 13.35 2.40
CA VAL A 111 -0.35 12.26 2.26
C VAL A 111 -0.73 11.35 1.10
N ILE A 112 -1.98 10.88 1.06
CA ILE A 112 -2.47 10.00 0.00
C ILE A 112 -2.49 10.71 -1.35
N LYS A 113 -2.88 11.99 -1.40
CA LYS A 113 -2.85 12.80 -2.61
C LYS A 113 -1.43 12.97 -3.15
N THR A 114 -0.46 13.19 -2.27
CA THR A 114 0.95 13.31 -2.66
C THR A 114 1.46 12.01 -3.27
N TYR A 115 1.14 10.85 -2.65
CA TYR A 115 1.42 9.55 -3.24
C TYR A 115 0.82 9.43 -4.64
N CYS A 116 -0.48 9.73 -4.78
CA CYS A 116 -1.20 9.64 -6.05
C CYS A 116 -0.49 10.44 -7.17
N ILE A 117 -0.12 11.70 -6.89
CA ILE A 117 0.55 12.57 -7.86
C ILE A 117 1.93 12.02 -8.22
N SER A 118 2.72 11.65 -7.21
CA SER A 118 4.10 11.18 -7.40
C SER A 118 4.15 9.84 -8.14
N ALA A 119 3.27 8.90 -7.79
CA ALA A 119 3.17 7.62 -8.48
C ALA A 119 2.69 7.80 -9.93
N PHE A 120 1.69 8.63 -10.16
CA PHE A 120 1.20 8.94 -11.51
C PHE A 120 2.31 9.52 -12.39
N VAL A 121 3.04 10.53 -11.90
CA VAL A 121 4.16 11.15 -12.64
C VAL A 121 5.25 10.11 -12.93
N GLY A 122 5.58 9.26 -11.97
CA GLY A 122 6.56 8.18 -12.16
C GLY A 122 6.12 7.17 -13.22
N ILE A 123 4.87 6.72 -13.21
CA ILE A 123 4.32 5.80 -14.21
C ILE A 123 4.36 6.43 -15.60
N VAL A 124 3.87 7.67 -15.73
CA VAL A 124 3.86 8.38 -17.01
C VAL A 124 5.28 8.54 -17.57
N LEU A 125 6.24 8.88 -16.72
CA LEU A 125 7.64 9.03 -17.14
C LEU A 125 8.23 7.71 -17.65
N VAL A 126 8.00 6.60 -16.95
CA VAL A 126 8.49 5.27 -17.37
C VAL A 126 7.88 4.85 -18.70
N ILE A 127 6.54 4.97 -18.83
CA ILE A 127 5.83 4.61 -20.08
C ILE A 127 6.27 5.51 -21.22
N ALA A 128 6.44 6.81 -21.00
CA ALA A 128 6.94 7.74 -22.02
C ALA A 128 8.36 7.38 -22.45
N ALA A 129 9.27 7.08 -21.51
CA ALA A 129 10.63 6.67 -21.81
C ALA A 129 10.69 5.37 -22.62
N TRP A 130 9.85 4.40 -22.30
CA TRP A 130 9.69 3.18 -23.09
C TRP A 130 9.13 3.50 -24.48
N PHE A 131 8.09 4.29 -24.58
CA PHE A 131 7.42 4.60 -25.86
C PHE A 131 8.34 5.30 -26.87
N ILE A 132 9.25 6.17 -26.40
CA ILE A 132 10.26 6.84 -27.26
C ILE A 132 11.51 5.98 -27.47
N GLY A 133 11.56 4.73 -26.96
CA GLY A 133 12.69 3.83 -27.10
C GLY A 133 13.91 4.15 -26.24
N ALA A 134 13.78 5.03 -25.22
CA ALA A 134 14.88 5.39 -24.31
C ALA A 134 15.23 4.27 -23.30
N ILE A 135 14.29 3.37 -23.03
CA ILE A 135 14.50 2.19 -22.18
C ILE A 135 13.91 0.93 -22.84
N PRO A 136 14.49 -0.26 -22.59
CA PRO A 136 13.97 -1.50 -23.12
C PRO A 136 12.63 -1.88 -22.47
N SER A 137 11.89 -2.76 -23.12
CA SER A 137 10.78 -3.50 -22.53
C SER A 137 10.94 -4.97 -22.87
N GLU A 138 10.89 -5.79 -21.84
CA GLU A 138 10.88 -7.24 -22.00
C GLU A 138 9.45 -7.75 -22.20
N VAL A 139 9.35 -8.95 -22.76
CA VAL A 139 8.11 -9.73 -22.84
C VAL A 139 8.33 -11.02 -22.07
N ILE A 140 7.64 -11.19 -20.95
CA ILE A 140 7.78 -12.33 -20.06
C ILE A 140 6.48 -13.15 -20.12
N GLY A 141 6.57 -14.39 -20.59
CA GLY A 141 5.38 -15.24 -20.74
C GLY A 141 4.29 -14.65 -21.65
N GLY A 142 4.67 -13.93 -22.72
CA GLY A 142 3.73 -13.27 -23.62
C GLY A 142 3.17 -11.92 -23.13
N ARG A 143 3.59 -11.45 -21.95
CA ARG A 143 3.11 -10.23 -21.29
C ARG A 143 4.14 -9.11 -21.40
N ALA A 144 3.74 -7.93 -21.90
CA ALA A 144 4.64 -6.79 -22.06
C ALA A 144 4.93 -6.11 -20.71
N CYS A 145 6.22 -5.82 -20.44
CA CYS A 145 6.63 -5.15 -19.20
C CYS A 145 6.57 -3.61 -19.27
N LEU A 146 6.39 -3.00 -20.46
CA LEU A 146 6.18 -1.56 -20.67
C LEU A 146 7.26 -0.66 -20.04
N GLY A 147 8.52 -1.11 -20.09
CA GLY A 147 9.66 -0.43 -19.47
C GLY A 147 9.88 -0.73 -17.99
N PHE A 148 8.99 -1.47 -17.34
CA PHE A 148 9.16 -2.00 -15.99
C PHE A 148 9.91 -3.33 -16.00
N TYR A 149 10.45 -3.76 -14.86
CA TYR A 149 11.12 -5.07 -14.74
C TYR A 149 10.15 -6.26 -14.84
N PHE A 150 8.87 -6.08 -14.48
CA PHE A 150 7.83 -7.10 -14.56
C PHE A 150 6.55 -6.55 -15.19
N ALA A 151 5.83 -7.42 -15.88
CA ALA A 151 4.57 -7.06 -16.51
C ALA A 151 3.49 -6.60 -15.51
N THR A 152 3.56 -7.04 -14.24
CA THR A 152 2.60 -6.67 -13.19
C THR A 152 2.90 -5.33 -12.52
N PHE A 153 4.13 -4.79 -12.62
CA PHE A 153 4.52 -3.59 -11.86
C PHE A 153 3.77 -2.35 -12.30
N GLY A 154 3.74 -2.07 -13.61
CA GLY A 154 3.00 -0.93 -14.14
C GLY A 154 1.51 -0.93 -13.79
N PRO A 155 0.77 -2.02 -14.08
CA PRO A 155 -0.64 -2.14 -13.71
C PRO A 155 -0.91 -2.02 -12.21
N ASN A 156 -0.09 -2.67 -11.36
CA ASN A 156 -0.22 -2.57 -9.91
C ASN A 156 -0.01 -1.13 -9.42
N LEU A 157 1.04 -0.44 -9.89
CA LEU A 157 1.26 0.97 -9.57
C LEU A 157 0.07 1.83 -10.02
N PHE A 158 -0.50 1.57 -11.19
CA PHE A 158 -1.68 2.27 -11.69
C PHE A 158 -2.89 2.01 -10.80
N LEU A 159 -3.18 0.77 -10.43
CA LEU A 159 -4.26 0.44 -9.49
C LEU A 159 -4.12 1.24 -8.19
N HIS A 160 -2.95 1.17 -7.53
CA HIS A 160 -2.74 1.86 -6.26
C HIS A 160 -2.81 3.39 -6.41
N THR A 161 -2.40 3.92 -7.57
CA THR A 161 -2.60 5.34 -7.92
C THR A 161 -4.09 5.69 -8.03
N VAL A 162 -4.91 4.83 -8.66
CA VAL A 162 -6.37 5.01 -8.75
C VAL A 162 -7.02 4.92 -7.38
N LEU A 163 -6.64 3.94 -6.54
CA LEU A 163 -7.16 3.82 -5.17
C LEU A 163 -6.81 5.04 -4.31
N ALA A 164 -5.58 5.54 -4.42
CA ALA A 164 -5.15 6.77 -3.77
C ALA A 164 -5.87 8.00 -4.32
N TYR A 165 -6.13 8.04 -5.63
CA TYR A 165 -6.92 9.09 -6.27
C TYR A 165 -8.35 9.12 -5.70
N ILE A 166 -9.02 7.98 -5.59
CA ILE A 166 -10.33 7.86 -4.96
C ILE A 166 -10.26 8.37 -3.51
N ALA A 167 -9.35 7.80 -2.71
CA ALA A 167 -9.25 8.06 -1.28
C ALA A 167 -8.91 9.52 -0.92
N SER A 168 -8.19 10.23 -1.79
CA SER A 168 -7.82 11.64 -1.59
C SER A 168 -8.94 12.64 -1.95
N ARG A 169 -10.10 12.18 -2.45
CA ARG A 169 -11.16 13.06 -2.93
C ARG A 169 -12.06 13.55 -1.78
N LYS A 170 -12.52 14.79 -1.95
CA LYS A 170 -13.57 15.39 -1.11
C LYS A 170 -14.89 15.51 -1.86
N ASN A 171 -14.82 15.61 -3.19
CA ASN A 171 -15.97 15.81 -4.07
C ASN A 171 -16.10 14.66 -5.06
N ARG A 172 -17.27 14.53 -5.64
CA ARG A 172 -17.56 13.51 -6.66
C ARG A 172 -16.60 13.59 -7.84
N ILE A 173 -16.14 12.45 -8.28
CA ILE A 173 -15.29 12.31 -9.46
C ILE A 173 -16.19 12.43 -10.70
N LYS A 174 -15.79 13.26 -11.66
CA LYS A 174 -16.51 13.44 -12.91
C LYS A 174 -16.44 12.17 -13.77
N LEU A 175 -17.50 11.88 -14.50
CA LEU A 175 -17.60 10.70 -15.39
C LEU A 175 -16.43 10.67 -16.42
N SER A 176 -16.05 11.82 -16.96
CA SER A 176 -14.93 11.90 -17.91
C SER A 176 -13.60 11.36 -17.36
N ARG A 177 -13.36 11.50 -16.05
CA ARG A 177 -12.17 10.94 -15.39
C ARG A 177 -12.26 9.42 -15.23
N TRP A 178 -13.47 8.89 -14.96
CA TRP A 178 -13.69 7.46 -14.93
C TRP A 178 -13.50 6.81 -16.28
N ILE A 179 -14.00 7.46 -17.35
CA ILE A 179 -13.76 7.01 -18.73
C ILE A 179 -12.27 6.96 -19.04
N LEU A 180 -11.50 7.99 -18.66
CA LEU A 180 -10.06 8.01 -18.86
C LEU A 180 -9.34 6.90 -18.08
N ILE A 181 -9.72 6.70 -16.81
CA ILE A 181 -9.17 5.61 -15.98
C ILE A 181 -9.45 4.26 -16.64
N GLU A 182 -10.67 4.04 -17.13
CA GLU A 182 -11.05 2.77 -17.75
C GLU A 182 -10.33 2.53 -19.09
N ILE A 183 -10.14 3.56 -19.91
CA ILE A 183 -9.34 3.45 -21.15
C ILE A 183 -7.92 2.98 -20.82
N VAL A 184 -7.28 3.57 -19.80
CA VAL A 184 -5.93 3.18 -19.36
C VAL A 184 -5.93 1.78 -18.74
N ASN A 185 -6.97 1.43 -17.98
CA ASN A 185 -7.14 0.11 -17.36
C ASN A 185 -7.24 -1.00 -18.43
N VAL A 186 -8.10 -0.79 -19.44
CA VAL A 186 -8.23 -1.71 -20.59
C VAL A 186 -6.91 -1.83 -21.36
N TRP A 187 -6.20 -0.71 -21.57
CA TRP A 187 -4.92 -0.72 -22.24
C TRP A 187 -3.87 -1.54 -21.47
N PHE A 188 -3.73 -1.32 -20.16
CA PHE A 188 -2.84 -2.13 -19.32
C PHE A 188 -3.22 -3.61 -19.39
N TYR A 189 -4.51 -3.94 -19.23
CA TYR A 189 -4.96 -5.33 -19.30
C TYR A 189 -4.60 -6.00 -20.63
N LYS A 190 -4.83 -5.33 -21.76
CA LYS A 190 -4.49 -5.84 -23.09
C LYS A 190 -2.98 -6.09 -23.29
N MET A 191 -2.14 -5.23 -22.71
CA MET A 191 -0.69 -5.31 -22.85
C MET A 191 -0.05 -6.29 -21.87
N THR A 192 -0.60 -6.44 -20.68
CA THR A 192 0.07 -7.11 -19.56
C THR A 192 -0.68 -8.32 -19.00
N ASP A 193 -1.90 -8.58 -19.45
CA ASP A 193 -2.77 -9.67 -18.97
C ASP A 193 -2.92 -9.70 -17.42
N THR A 194 -3.07 -8.52 -16.80
CA THR A 194 -3.21 -8.37 -15.35
C THR A 194 -4.68 -8.34 -14.93
N LEU A 195 -5.33 -9.50 -14.96
CA LEU A 195 -6.78 -9.65 -14.71
C LEU A 195 -7.21 -9.12 -13.33
N ALA A 196 -6.45 -9.39 -12.27
CA ALA A 196 -6.81 -8.96 -10.91
C ALA A 196 -6.90 -7.43 -10.79
N VAL A 197 -5.93 -6.70 -11.35
CA VAL A 197 -5.94 -5.24 -11.42
C VAL A 197 -7.15 -4.73 -12.19
N PHE A 198 -7.40 -5.32 -13.36
CA PHE A 198 -8.54 -4.96 -14.21
C PHE A 198 -9.87 -5.09 -13.47
N ILE A 199 -10.09 -6.22 -12.79
CA ILE A 199 -11.32 -6.49 -12.04
C ILE A 199 -11.47 -5.49 -10.87
N ILE A 200 -10.40 -5.21 -10.10
CA ILE A 200 -10.49 -4.36 -8.91
C ILE A 200 -10.77 -2.90 -9.30
N ILE A 201 -10.18 -2.39 -10.38
CA ILE A 201 -10.50 -1.04 -10.86
C ILE A 201 -11.97 -0.96 -11.29
N ASN A 202 -12.48 -1.94 -12.05
CA ASN A 202 -13.88 -1.99 -12.48
C ASN A 202 -14.84 -2.10 -11.28
N ALA A 203 -14.53 -2.99 -10.31
CA ALA A 203 -15.28 -3.09 -9.06
C ALA A 203 -15.25 -1.75 -8.29
N GLY A 204 -14.12 -1.07 -8.28
CA GLY A 204 -13.95 0.26 -7.69
C GLY A 204 -14.84 1.30 -8.32
N ILE A 205 -14.98 1.31 -9.65
CA ILE A 205 -15.89 2.21 -10.38
C ILE A 205 -17.34 1.94 -9.97
N VAL A 206 -17.76 0.67 -9.98
CA VAL A 206 -19.13 0.29 -9.61
C VAL A 206 -19.42 0.67 -8.15
N LEU A 207 -18.55 0.26 -7.23
CA LEU A 207 -18.70 0.52 -5.80
C LEU A 207 -18.66 2.02 -5.49
N TYR A 208 -17.86 2.80 -6.23
CA TYR A 208 -17.87 4.25 -6.10
C TYR A 208 -19.26 4.84 -6.33
N TYR A 209 -19.99 4.43 -7.37
CA TYR A 209 -21.35 4.92 -7.62
C TYR A 209 -22.33 4.41 -6.56
N VAL A 210 -22.23 3.13 -6.17
CA VAL A 210 -23.09 2.53 -5.11
C VAL A 210 -22.89 3.26 -3.78
N PHE A 211 -21.64 3.52 -3.37
CA PHE A 211 -21.32 4.19 -2.11
C PHE A 211 -21.66 5.69 -2.11
N ASN A 212 -21.93 6.29 -3.28
CA ASN A 212 -22.44 7.65 -3.38
C ASN A 212 -23.98 7.76 -3.29
N ILE A 213 -24.70 6.64 -3.23
CA ILE A 213 -26.15 6.63 -2.95
C ILE A 213 -26.36 6.94 -1.46
N GLU A 214 -27.19 7.95 -1.16
CA GLU A 214 -27.35 8.45 0.21
C GLU A 214 -27.82 7.38 1.20
N LYS A 215 -28.79 6.55 0.78
CA LYS A 215 -29.26 5.41 1.59
C LYS A 215 -28.12 4.42 1.93
N VAL A 216 -27.22 4.17 0.97
CA VAL A 216 -26.06 3.28 1.18
C VAL A 216 -25.09 3.91 2.16
N LYS A 217 -24.81 5.21 2.06
CA LYS A 217 -23.95 5.92 3.03
C LYS A 217 -24.52 5.85 4.45
N GLN A 218 -25.83 6.05 4.61
CA GLN A 218 -26.49 5.92 5.90
C GLN A 218 -26.28 4.51 6.48
N VAL A 219 -26.53 3.47 5.70
CA VAL A 219 -26.31 2.09 6.14
C VAL A 219 -24.85 1.83 6.53
N LEU A 220 -23.90 2.31 5.74
CA LEU A 220 -22.47 2.07 5.95
C LEU A 220 -21.93 2.79 7.20
N PHE A 221 -22.35 4.03 7.46
CA PHE A 221 -21.77 4.87 8.51
C PHE A 221 -22.65 5.02 9.76
N GLU A 222 -23.95 4.74 9.68
CA GLU A 222 -24.87 4.80 10.81
C GLU A 222 -25.30 3.42 11.30
N GLY A 223 -25.32 2.42 10.39
CA GLY A 223 -25.64 1.03 10.73
C GLY A 223 -24.55 0.38 11.59
N LYS A 224 -24.86 0.00 12.84
CA LYS A 224 -23.90 -0.56 13.81
C LYS A 224 -23.09 -1.73 13.25
N VAL A 225 -23.72 -2.64 12.51
CA VAL A 225 -23.08 -3.84 11.95
C VAL A 225 -22.12 -3.47 10.81
N PHE A 226 -22.59 -2.72 9.82
CA PHE A 226 -21.76 -2.35 8.65
C PHE A 226 -20.57 -1.47 9.05
N LYS A 227 -20.79 -0.54 9.98
CA LYS A 227 -19.72 0.25 10.58
C LYS A 227 -18.62 -0.64 11.16
N ARG A 228 -18.99 -1.67 11.95
CA ARG A 228 -18.01 -2.60 12.52
C ARG A 228 -17.31 -3.45 11.46
N ILE A 229 -18.04 -3.93 10.44
CA ILE A 229 -17.43 -4.68 9.33
C ILE A 229 -16.37 -3.83 8.63
N LEU A 230 -16.64 -2.55 8.35
CA LEU A 230 -15.68 -1.65 7.73
C LEU A 230 -14.46 -1.44 8.63
N GLU A 231 -14.67 -1.17 9.92
CA GLU A 231 -13.60 -0.96 10.89
C GLU A 231 -12.66 -2.16 10.99
N VAL A 232 -13.19 -3.40 11.08
CA VAL A 232 -12.42 -4.63 11.25
C VAL A 232 -12.00 -5.29 9.93
N SER A 233 -12.32 -4.68 8.79
CA SER A 233 -12.04 -5.26 7.46
C SER A 233 -10.58 -5.72 7.24
N PRO A 234 -9.52 -5.08 7.79
CA PRO A 234 -8.16 -5.58 7.65
C PRO A 234 -7.98 -6.97 8.28
N PHE A 235 -8.54 -7.19 9.47
CA PHE A 235 -8.53 -8.48 10.13
C PHE A 235 -9.41 -9.50 9.41
N ALA A 236 -10.57 -9.08 8.93
CA ALA A 236 -11.46 -9.95 8.16
C ALA A 236 -10.78 -10.47 6.88
N CYS A 237 -10.11 -9.60 6.12
CA CYS A 237 -9.35 -10.00 4.92
C CYS A 237 -8.22 -10.98 5.28
N ALA A 238 -7.47 -10.72 6.37
CA ALA A 238 -6.42 -11.64 6.83
C ALA A 238 -6.98 -13.01 7.21
N ILE A 239 -8.06 -13.04 8.01
CA ILE A 239 -8.71 -14.29 8.45
C ILE A 239 -9.26 -15.07 7.26
N VAL A 240 -9.97 -14.40 6.34
CA VAL A 240 -10.51 -15.04 5.13
C VAL A 240 -9.38 -15.65 4.29
N THR A 241 -8.26 -14.93 4.12
CA THR A 241 -7.11 -15.44 3.37
C THR A 241 -6.51 -16.68 4.03
N ILE A 242 -6.29 -16.64 5.35
CA ILE A 242 -5.71 -17.75 6.09
C ILE A 242 -6.64 -18.96 6.06
N LEU A 243 -7.93 -18.78 6.34
CA LEU A 243 -8.91 -19.86 6.29
C LEU A 243 -9.02 -20.47 4.90
N ALA A 244 -9.11 -19.64 3.83
CA ALA A 244 -9.15 -20.14 2.46
C ALA A 244 -7.89 -20.97 2.12
N GLN A 245 -6.72 -20.55 2.60
CA GLN A 245 -5.49 -21.29 2.40
C GLN A 245 -5.48 -22.63 3.17
N TYR A 246 -5.99 -22.68 4.40
CA TYR A 246 -6.12 -23.91 5.16
C TYR A 246 -7.10 -24.90 4.50
N PHE A 247 -8.28 -24.42 4.07
CA PHE A 247 -9.22 -25.26 3.32
C PHE A 247 -8.59 -25.80 2.03
N TYR A 248 -7.81 -25.00 1.33
CA TYR A 248 -7.09 -25.48 0.15
C TYR A 248 -6.07 -26.58 0.51
N ILE A 249 -5.32 -26.45 1.58
CA ILE A 249 -4.32 -27.45 2.02
C ILE A 249 -5.01 -28.79 2.32
N GLU A 250 -6.15 -28.78 2.98
CA GLU A 250 -6.89 -30.01 3.34
C GLU A 250 -7.48 -30.71 2.12
N HIS A 251 -7.89 -29.96 1.11
CA HIS A 251 -8.67 -30.47 -0.05
C HIS A 251 -7.95 -30.34 -1.40
N TYR A 252 -6.65 -30.05 -1.44
CA TYR A 252 -5.94 -29.67 -2.67
C TYR A 252 -6.00 -30.72 -3.80
N ASN A 253 -6.23 -32.01 -3.49
CA ASN A 253 -6.37 -33.09 -4.45
C ASN A 253 -7.80 -33.21 -5.03
N GLU A 254 -8.77 -32.49 -4.51
CA GLU A 254 -10.14 -32.54 -5.00
C GLU A 254 -10.30 -31.74 -6.30
N PRO A 255 -11.09 -32.22 -7.28
CA PRO A 255 -11.23 -31.59 -8.59
C PRO A 255 -11.60 -30.10 -8.53
N MET A 256 -12.47 -29.70 -7.58
CA MET A 256 -12.87 -28.31 -7.38
C MET A 256 -11.68 -27.44 -6.97
N TYR A 257 -10.87 -27.87 -5.99
CA TYR A 257 -9.73 -27.10 -5.52
C TYR A 257 -8.58 -27.08 -6.53
N MET A 258 -8.41 -28.13 -7.32
CA MET A 258 -7.49 -28.13 -8.46
C MET A 258 -7.92 -27.09 -9.51
N ALA A 259 -9.22 -27.01 -9.85
CA ALA A 259 -9.72 -26.00 -10.77
C ALA A 259 -9.54 -24.57 -10.23
N VAL A 260 -9.81 -24.35 -8.95
CA VAL A 260 -9.55 -23.06 -8.27
C VAL A 260 -8.06 -22.70 -8.34
N ASN A 261 -7.18 -23.65 -8.11
CA ASN A 261 -5.73 -23.42 -8.18
C ASN A 261 -5.30 -22.96 -9.58
N VAL A 262 -5.78 -23.63 -10.62
CA VAL A 262 -5.50 -23.24 -12.01
C VAL A 262 -6.06 -21.85 -12.31
N ALA A 263 -7.31 -21.57 -11.91
CA ALA A 263 -7.96 -20.27 -12.11
C ALA A 263 -7.23 -19.12 -11.40
N LEU A 264 -6.59 -19.40 -10.27
CA LEU A 264 -5.78 -18.45 -9.49
C LEU A 264 -4.27 -18.52 -9.81
N SER A 265 -3.90 -19.07 -10.97
CA SER A 265 -2.51 -19.12 -11.46
C SER A 265 -1.54 -19.77 -10.45
N ASN A 266 -1.96 -20.89 -9.84
CA ASN A 266 -1.23 -21.69 -8.84
C ASN A 266 -0.87 -20.96 -7.53
N ARG A 267 -1.48 -19.83 -7.22
CA ARG A 267 -1.24 -19.08 -5.97
C ARG A 267 -1.54 -19.90 -4.70
N PRO A 268 -2.69 -20.62 -4.59
CA PRO A 268 -2.94 -21.47 -3.44
C PRO A 268 -1.91 -22.60 -3.26
N TYR A 269 -1.41 -23.17 -4.36
CA TYR A 269 -0.38 -24.20 -4.34
C TYR A 269 0.94 -23.70 -3.77
N PHE A 270 1.41 -22.53 -4.19
CA PHE A 270 2.62 -21.92 -3.62
C PHE A 270 2.43 -21.53 -2.15
N GLY A 271 1.24 -21.08 -1.77
CA GLY A 271 0.90 -20.85 -0.36
C GLY A 271 0.96 -22.14 0.48
N LYS A 272 0.46 -23.27 -0.05
CA LYS A 272 0.57 -24.59 0.57
C LYS A 272 2.02 -24.98 0.79
N ILE A 273 2.85 -24.96 -0.27
CA ILE A 273 4.26 -25.32 -0.18
C ILE A 273 4.98 -24.44 0.87
N ALA A 274 4.70 -23.12 0.88
CA ALA A 274 5.33 -22.21 1.81
C ALA A 274 4.96 -22.53 3.28
N ILE A 275 3.70 -22.84 3.57
CA ILE A 275 3.25 -23.21 4.92
C ILE A 275 3.85 -24.55 5.34
N GLU A 276 3.89 -25.55 4.45
CA GLU A 276 4.45 -26.89 4.75
C GLU A 276 5.97 -26.83 4.92
N THR A 277 6.67 -25.98 4.19
CA THR A 277 8.13 -25.86 4.25
C THR A 277 8.60 -25.07 5.45
N TYR A 278 7.97 -23.93 5.73
CA TYR A 278 8.45 -22.98 6.73
C TYR A 278 7.63 -23.00 8.03
N GLY A 279 6.37 -23.42 7.97
CA GLY A 279 5.46 -23.30 9.11
C GLY A 279 5.08 -21.84 9.43
N ILE A 280 4.33 -21.68 10.52
CA ILE A 280 3.90 -20.37 11.02
C ILE A 280 4.55 -20.12 12.37
N SER A 281 5.16 -18.95 12.57
CA SER A 281 5.82 -18.56 13.80
C SER A 281 5.32 -17.23 14.35
N LEU A 282 5.58 -16.94 15.63
CA LEU A 282 5.18 -15.68 16.26
C LEU A 282 5.94 -14.48 15.71
N PHE A 283 7.24 -14.63 15.44
CA PHE A 283 8.15 -13.54 15.08
C PHE A 283 8.62 -13.59 13.62
N GLY A 284 8.20 -14.59 12.86
CA GLY A 284 8.63 -14.80 11.47
C GLY A 284 9.94 -15.59 11.36
N GLN A 285 10.45 -15.65 10.12
CA GLN A 285 11.66 -16.39 9.77
C GLN A 285 12.20 -15.92 8.42
N PRO A 286 13.49 -16.12 8.11
CA PRO A 286 14.04 -15.74 6.83
C PRO A 286 13.47 -16.63 5.72
N ILE A 287 12.84 -16.00 4.73
CA ILE A 287 12.32 -16.69 3.53
C ILE A 287 12.84 -15.94 2.31
N THR A 288 13.51 -16.67 1.43
CA THR A 288 13.95 -16.16 0.13
C THR A 288 12.89 -16.49 -0.91
N TRP A 289 12.27 -15.46 -1.46
CA TRP A 289 11.32 -15.59 -2.54
C TRP A 289 12.07 -15.64 -3.89
N LEU A 290 11.72 -16.61 -4.73
CA LEU A 290 12.31 -16.78 -6.06
C LEU A 290 11.31 -16.29 -7.11
N THR A 291 11.71 -15.29 -7.86
CA THR A 291 10.85 -14.69 -8.89
C THR A 291 11.10 -15.26 -10.30
N GLY A 292 12.03 -16.20 -10.43
CA GLY A 292 12.39 -16.83 -11.71
C GLY A 292 13.30 -16.00 -12.61
N ILE A 293 13.68 -14.77 -12.17
CA ILE A 293 14.55 -13.88 -12.95
C ILE A 293 16.02 -14.04 -12.56
N ASP A 294 16.30 -14.31 -11.29
CA ASP A 294 17.67 -14.30 -10.75
C ASP A 294 18.49 -15.56 -11.10
N GLY A 295 17.91 -16.53 -11.82
CA GLY A 295 18.58 -17.81 -12.16
C GLY A 295 18.92 -18.67 -10.93
N THR A 296 18.56 -18.25 -9.73
CA THR A 296 18.76 -18.99 -8.48
C THR A 296 17.67 -20.04 -8.32
N LYS A 297 18.09 -21.28 -7.98
CA LYS A 297 17.17 -22.37 -7.68
C LYS A 297 17.16 -22.63 -6.18
N VAL A 298 15.98 -22.79 -5.59
CA VAL A 298 15.82 -23.30 -4.22
C VAL A 298 15.04 -24.60 -4.30
N SER A 299 15.59 -25.67 -3.77
CA SER A 299 14.99 -27.00 -3.79
C SER A 299 14.56 -27.49 -5.18
N GLY A 300 15.35 -27.12 -6.24
CA GLY A 300 15.05 -27.50 -7.63
C GLY A 300 13.96 -26.67 -8.32
N MET A 301 13.38 -25.71 -7.65
CA MET A 301 12.36 -24.80 -8.22
C MET A 301 13.02 -23.50 -8.71
N ASP A 302 12.68 -23.07 -9.93
CA ASP A 302 13.09 -21.80 -10.51
C ASP A 302 12.18 -20.64 -10.05
N TYR A 303 10.97 -20.96 -9.58
CA TYR A 303 9.97 -20.00 -9.10
C TYR A 303 9.36 -20.48 -7.79
N PHE A 304 9.43 -19.65 -6.77
CA PHE A 304 8.78 -19.85 -5.47
C PHE A 304 8.38 -18.51 -4.88
N TYR A 305 7.12 -18.16 -5.02
CA TYR A 305 6.61 -16.87 -4.56
C TYR A 305 5.17 -16.98 -4.08
N VAL A 306 4.85 -16.36 -2.95
CA VAL A 306 3.48 -16.33 -2.39
C VAL A 306 2.83 -14.99 -2.72
N ASP A 307 1.87 -15.02 -3.64
CA ASP A 307 1.15 -13.82 -4.10
C ASP A 307 0.00 -13.43 -3.16
N SER A 308 0.27 -13.33 -1.87
CA SER A 308 -0.69 -12.83 -0.88
C SER A 308 0.05 -12.05 0.20
N SER A 309 -0.34 -10.81 0.42
CA SER A 309 0.23 -9.97 1.47
C SER A 309 0.08 -10.59 2.86
N TYR A 310 -1.09 -11.12 3.16
CA TYR A 310 -1.40 -11.67 4.49
C TYR A 310 -0.58 -12.93 4.76
N LEU A 311 -0.43 -13.80 3.77
CA LEU A 311 0.40 -15.00 3.89
C LEU A 311 1.89 -14.65 3.91
N GLN A 312 2.37 -13.74 3.07
CA GLN A 312 3.77 -13.31 3.12
C GLN A 312 4.14 -12.70 4.47
N VAL A 313 3.30 -11.82 5.01
CA VAL A 313 3.53 -11.23 6.32
C VAL A 313 3.49 -12.28 7.41
N LEU A 314 2.50 -13.18 7.39
CA LEU A 314 2.36 -14.26 8.36
C LEU A 314 3.58 -15.19 8.40
N LEU A 315 4.08 -15.57 7.23
CA LEU A 315 5.20 -16.52 7.10
C LEU A 315 6.55 -15.83 7.39
N LYS A 316 6.84 -14.70 6.73
CA LYS A 316 8.15 -14.05 6.81
C LYS A 316 8.31 -13.20 8.07
N TYR A 317 7.26 -12.51 8.52
CA TYR A 317 7.33 -11.56 9.64
C TYR A 317 6.59 -12.04 10.90
N GLY A 318 5.82 -13.11 10.81
CA GLY A 318 5.13 -13.76 11.91
C GLY A 318 3.76 -13.17 12.26
N ILE A 319 3.10 -13.87 13.19
CA ILE A 319 1.74 -13.52 13.65
C ILE A 319 1.70 -12.12 14.24
N ILE A 320 2.69 -11.74 15.06
CA ILE A 320 2.71 -10.44 15.74
C ILE A 320 2.72 -9.30 14.73
N MET A 321 3.56 -9.39 13.68
CA MET A 321 3.63 -8.37 12.66
C MET A 321 2.34 -8.28 11.85
N LEU A 322 1.71 -9.42 11.52
CA LEU A 322 0.41 -9.42 10.83
C LEU A 322 -0.65 -8.70 11.65
N VAL A 323 -0.74 -9.00 12.96
CA VAL A 323 -1.69 -8.34 13.88
C VAL A 323 -1.43 -6.84 13.96
N VAL A 324 -0.16 -6.43 14.08
CA VAL A 324 0.24 -5.00 14.11
C VAL A 324 -0.16 -4.30 12.80
N LEU A 325 0.10 -4.90 11.65
CA LEU A 325 -0.25 -4.32 10.35
C LEU A 325 -1.77 -4.21 10.16
N CYS A 326 -2.52 -5.26 10.51
CA CYS A 326 -3.98 -5.19 10.49
C CYS A 326 -4.51 -4.09 11.43
N ALA A 327 -3.94 -3.94 12.63
CA ALA A 327 -4.32 -2.88 13.56
C ALA A 327 -3.99 -1.47 13.01
N VAL A 328 -2.84 -1.30 12.36
CA VAL A 328 -2.46 -0.04 11.70
C VAL A 328 -3.44 0.30 10.57
N MET A 329 -3.81 -0.67 9.73
CA MET A 329 -4.78 -0.46 8.66
C MET A 329 -6.20 -0.23 9.20
N MET A 330 -6.57 -0.87 10.32
CA MET A 330 -7.83 -0.63 11.01
C MET A 330 -7.96 0.82 11.49
N VAL A 331 -6.86 1.47 11.89
CA VAL A 331 -6.88 2.91 12.25
C VAL A 331 -7.35 3.77 11.07
N VAL A 332 -6.93 3.46 9.84
CA VAL A 332 -7.36 4.20 8.64
C VAL A 332 -8.86 3.99 8.38
N GLN A 333 -9.35 2.76 8.54
CA GLN A 333 -10.77 2.47 8.39
C GLN A 333 -11.60 3.14 9.51
N CYS A 334 -11.17 3.07 10.77
CA CYS A 334 -11.82 3.78 11.88
C CYS A 334 -11.86 5.31 11.64
N TYR A 335 -10.78 5.90 11.13
CA TYR A 335 -10.76 7.31 10.74
C TYR A 335 -11.79 7.60 9.65
N SER A 336 -11.84 6.77 8.60
CA SER A 336 -12.75 6.94 7.47
C SER A 336 -14.22 6.86 7.92
N VAL A 337 -14.52 5.92 8.82
CA VAL A 337 -15.86 5.75 9.39
C VAL A 337 -16.22 6.93 10.29
N LEU A 338 -15.32 7.34 11.18
CA LEU A 338 -15.54 8.44 12.13
C LEU A 338 -15.78 9.78 11.40
N THR A 339 -15.03 10.04 10.34
CA THR A 339 -15.14 11.26 9.52
C THR A 339 -16.18 11.15 8.40
N ARG A 340 -16.87 10.01 8.28
CA ARG A 340 -17.81 9.69 7.20
C ARG A 340 -17.19 9.90 5.80
N ASN A 341 -15.87 9.66 5.68
CA ASN A 341 -15.13 9.81 4.43
C ASN A 341 -15.28 8.54 3.58
N VAL A 342 -16.34 8.51 2.76
CA VAL A 342 -16.69 7.38 1.91
C VAL A 342 -15.57 7.03 0.92
N TYR A 343 -14.84 8.02 0.43
CA TYR A 343 -13.80 7.82 -0.57
C TYR A 343 -12.54 7.18 0.02
N MET A 344 -12.13 7.63 1.20
CA MET A 344 -11.03 7.03 1.95
C MET A 344 -11.36 5.59 2.34
N CYS A 345 -12.60 5.35 2.82
CA CYS A 345 -13.09 4.04 3.19
C CYS A 345 -13.04 3.07 2.00
N LEU A 346 -13.58 3.48 0.85
CA LEU A 346 -13.61 2.67 -0.38
C LEU A 346 -12.20 2.37 -0.91
N GLY A 347 -11.34 3.40 -1.01
CA GLY A 347 -9.97 3.22 -1.50
C GLY A 347 -9.16 2.26 -0.62
N CYS A 348 -9.27 2.40 0.71
CA CYS A 348 -8.61 1.51 1.66
C CYS A 348 -9.20 0.08 1.62
N ALA A 349 -10.53 -0.08 1.53
CA ALA A 349 -11.16 -1.40 1.46
C ALA A 349 -10.75 -2.17 0.19
N LEU A 350 -10.74 -1.53 -0.97
CA LEU A 350 -10.29 -2.14 -2.21
C LEU A 350 -8.78 -2.50 -2.18
N PHE A 351 -7.97 -1.66 -1.55
CA PHE A 351 -6.57 -1.97 -1.29
C PHE A 351 -6.42 -3.26 -0.46
N LEU A 352 -7.18 -3.39 0.64
CA LEU A 352 -7.14 -4.57 1.50
C LEU A 352 -7.61 -5.84 0.78
N ILE A 353 -8.62 -5.73 -0.09
CA ILE A 353 -9.07 -6.85 -0.93
C ILE A 353 -7.97 -7.24 -1.92
N HIS A 354 -7.30 -6.28 -2.56
CA HIS A 354 -6.19 -6.58 -3.47
C HIS A 354 -5.05 -7.31 -2.75
N CYS A 355 -4.78 -6.98 -1.50
CA CYS A 355 -3.76 -7.63 -0.67
C CYS A 355 -4.03 -9.13 -0.41
N ILE A 356 -5.24 -9.65 -0.66
CA ILE A 356 -5.55 -11.09 -0.60
C ILE A 356 -4.76 -11.84 -1.67
N THR A 357 -4.62 -11.24 -2.86
CA THR A 357 -4.05 -11.87 -4.06
C THR A 357 -2.74 -11.25 -4.53
N ASP A 358 -2.21 -10.23 -3.82
CA ASP A 358 -0.98 -9.54 -4.23
C ASP A 358 -0.19 -9.04 -2.99
N PRO A 359 1.16 -9.13 -2.94
CA PRO A 359 1.96 -8.88 -1.73
C PRO A 359 2.28 -7.38 -1.53
N GLN A 360 1.28 -6.50 -1.49
CA GLN A 360 1.47 -5.04 -1.48
C GLN A 360 1.28 -4.38 -0.10
N LEU A 361 0.83 -5.14 0.94
CA LEU A 361 0.47 -4.58 2.25
C LEU A 361 1.65 -3.89 2.94
N LEU A 362 2.83 -4.52 2.91
CA LEU A 362 4.07 -4.03 3.52
C LEU A 362 5.03 -3.48 2.44
N SER A 363 4.51 -2.68 1.52
CA SER A 363 5.32 -2.06 0.46
C SER A 363 5.17 -0.55 0.44
N PHE A 364 6.31 0.15 0.57
CA PHE A 364 6.36 1.61 0.55
C PHE A 364 5.83 2.22 -0.75
N ARG A 365 6.05 1.53 -1.86
CA ARG A 365 5.67 1.99 -3.21
C ARG A 365 4.21 1.76 -3.57
N TYR A 366 3.49 0.92 -2.81
CA TYR A 366 2.11 0.55 -3.12
C TYR A 366 1.11 0.93 -2.03
N ASN A 367 1.54 1.11 -0.78
CA ASN A 367 0.63 1.35 0.35
C ASN A 367 0.74 2.76 0.95
N PRO A 368 0.03 3.77 0.40
CA PRO A 368 -0.01 5.09 1.01
C PRO A 368 -0.84 5.15 2.30
N PHE A 369 -1.75 4.18 2.51
CA PHE A 369 -2.65 4.16 3.66
C PHE A 369 -1.87 3.90 4.95
N ILE A 370 -0.85 3.02 4.92
CA ILE A 370 0.00 2.76 6.07
C ILE A 370 0.75 4.03 6.50
N ILE A 371 1.22 4.84 5.56
CA ILE A 371 1.91 6.10 5.84
C ILE A 371 0.96 7.13 6.48
N ALA A 372 -0.29 7.19 6.01
CA ALA A 372 -1.30 8.09 6.52
C ALA A 372 -1.86 7.68 7.90
N SER A 373 -1.64 6.45 8.36
CA SER A 373 -2.27 5.87 9.55
C SER A 373 -1.99 6.64 10.83
N ILE A 374 -0.75 7.09 11.08
CA ILE A 374 -0.41 7.85 12.30
C ILE A 374 -1.08 9.23 12.31
N ALA A 375 -1.21 9.88 11.15
CA ALA A 375 -1.96 11.11 11.02
C ALA A 375 -3.45 10.92 11.38
N CYS A 376 -4.04 9.77 11.00
CA CYS A 376 -5.41 9.38 11.39
C CYS A 376 -5.56 9.26 12.91
N VAL A 377 -4.58 8.67 13.63
CA VAL A 377 -4.60 8.56 15.11
C VAL A 377 -4.74 9.93 15.77
N GLY A 378 -3.99 10.94 15.28
CA GLY A 378 -4.03 12.30 15.83
C GLY A 378 -5.44 12.91 15.77
N ILE A 379 -6.13 12.73 14.64
CA ILE A 379 -7.48 13.27 14.44
C ILE A 379 -8.51 12.51 15.28
N ILE A 380 -8.45 11.16 15.30
CA ILE A 380 -9.36 10.34 16.13
C ILE A 380 -9.27 10.74 17.61
N LYS A 381 -8.06 10.95 18.14
CA LYS A 381 -7.86 11.40 19.53
C LYS A 381 -8.46 12.79 19.79
N SER A 382 -8.30 13.72 18.85
CA SER A 382 -8.84 15.08 18.97
C SER A 382 -10.36 15.08 18.99
N GLN A 383 -11.01 14.31 18.11
CA GLN A 383 -12.48 14.22 18.07
C GLN A 383 -13.05 13.61 19.35
N LYS A 384 -12.48 12.49 19.83
CA LYS A 384 -12.92 11.87 21.10
C LYS A 384 -12.78 12.80 22.31
N LYS A 385 -11.79 13.71 22.29
CA LYS A 385 -11.63 14.70 23.37
C LYS A 385 -12.73 15.76 23.33
N ILE A 386 -13.12 16.21 22.13
CA ILE A 386 -14.20 17.19 21.94
C ILE A 386 -15.55 16.59 22.37
N GLU A 387 -15.83 15.31 21.97
CA GLU A 387 -17.05 14.61 22.36
C GLU A 387 -17.18 14.51 23.89
N LYS A 388 -16.10 14.11 24.60
CA LYS A 388 -16.10 14.06 26.08
C LYS A 388 -16.33 15.42 26.72
N GLN A 389 -15.71 16.48 26.21
CA GLN A 389 -15.92 17.84 26.75
C GLN A 389 -17.32 18.37 26.45
N GLY A 390 -17.96 17.94 25.36
CA GLY A 390 -19.35 18.27 25.06
C GLY A 390 -20.36 17.53 25.95
N GLU A 391 -20.08 16.27 26.32
CA GLU A 391 -20.89 15.49 27.25
C GLU A 391 -20.82 16.08 28.68
N ASP A 392 -19.64 16.51 29.13
CA ASP A 392 -19.45 17.11 30.45
C ASP A 392 -20.20 18.44 30.60
N ILE A 393 -20.49 19.18 29.52
CA ILE A 393 -21.29 20.43 29.54
C ILE A 393 -22.80 20.16 29.65
N TYR A 394 -23.26 18.98 29.26
CA TYR A 394 -24.69 18.61 29.37
C TYR A 394 -25.08 17.99 30.72
N TYR A 395 -24.13 17.70 31.60
CA TYR A 395 -24.34 17.13 32.94
C TYR A 395 -24.04 18.11 34.07
N GLU A 396 -23.64 19.37 33.81
CA GLU A 396 -23.60 20.50 34.74
C GLU A 396 -24.85 21.43 34.53
#